data_acda10073a0a0f3eef3e04e3cd837c53
#
_entry.id   acda10073a0a0f3eef3e04e3cd837c53
#
_cell.length_a   1.000
_cell.length_b   1.000
_cell.length_c   1.000
_cell.angle_alpha   90.00
_cell.angle_beta   90.00
_cell.angle_gamma   90.00
#
_symmetry.space_group_name_H-M   'P 1'
#
loop_
_entity.id
_entity.type
_entity.pdbx_description
1 polymer ?
#
loop_
_entity_poly.entity_id
_entity_poly.type
_entity_poly.pdbx_seq_one_letter_code
_entity_poly.pdbx_strand_id
1 'polypeptide(L)'
;LPDKHHGLTDTEQRYRQRYVDLMVNEETRHTFRVRSQVISHIRKFLIERDFLEVETPMLQTIPGGAAAKPFETHHNALDMAMFLRIAPELYLKRLVVGGFEKVFEINRNFRNEGVSTRHNPEFTMLEFYQAYADYEDNMDLTEELFRELAQLVLGSTDVPYGDKVFHFGEPFVRLSVFDSILKYNPELTAADLQDVDKARAIAKQAGAKVLGHEGLGKLQVMIFEELVEHKLEQPHFITEYPFEVSPLARRNDANPNVTDRFELFIGGREIANAYSELNDAEDQAERFLAQVAEKDAGDDEAMHYDADFVRALEYGMPPTAGEGIGIDRLVMLLTNSPSIRDVILFPHMRPQA
;
A
#
# COMPACT_ATOMS: atom_id res chain seq x y z
N LEU A 1 -1.99 19.20 -34.96
CA LEU A 1 -0.88 18.37 -34.47
C LEU A 1 0.12 19.26 -33.76
N PRO A 2 0.74 18.80 -32.67
CA PRO A 2 1.80 19.52 -31.97
C PRO A 2 2.98 19.81 -32.92
N ASP A 3 3.81 20.78 -32.53
CA ASP A 3 5.02 21.15 -33.26
C ASP A 3 5.96 19.94 -33.38
N LYS A 4 6.56 19.74 -34.57
CA LYS A 4 7.43 18.61 -34.84
C LYS A 4 8.73 18.61 -34.02
N HIS A 5 9.16 19.76 -33.53
CA HIS A 5 10.42 19.93 -32.80
C HIS A 5 10.26 19.98 -31.30
N HIS A 6 9.08 20.38 -30.79
CA HIS A 6 8.84 20.58 -29.37
C HIS A 6 7.85 19.57 -28.78
N GLY A 7 7.21 18.73 -29.62
CA GLY A 7 6.23 17.75 -29.18
C GLY A 7 4.97 18.41 -28.54
N LEU A 8 4.34 17.69 -27.61
CA LEU A 8 3.24 18.16 -26.78
C LEU A 8 3.80 18.45 -25.38
N THR A 9 3.95 19.73 -25.02
CA THR A 9 4.57 20.18 -23.77
C THR A 9 3.58 20.44 -22.65
N ASP A 10 2.33 20.77 -22.99
CA ASP A 10 1.28 20.99 -21.99
C ASP A 10 0.91 19.68 -21.27
N THR A 11 1.20 19.62 -19.97
CA THR A 11 1.04 18.42 -19.15
C THR A 11 -0.40 17.95 -19.06
N GLU A 12 -1.37 18.89 -18.94
CA GLU A 12 -2.77 18.51 -18.86
C GLU A 12 -3.27 17.94 -20.18
N GLN A 13 -2.87 18.55 -21.27
CA GLN A 13 -3.21 18.05 -22.61
C GLN A 13 -2.57 16.68 -22.88
N ARG A 14 -1.34 16.43 -22.41
CA ARG A 14 -0.68 15.10 -22.48
C ARG A 14 -1.52 14.02 -21.80
N TYR A 15 -2.10 14.30 -20.65
CA TYR A 15 -2.93 13.34 -19.94
C TYR A 15 -4.29 13.14 -20.62
N ARG A 16 -4.93 14.19 -21.12
CA ARG A 16 -6.25 14.12 -21.76
C ARG A 16 -6.20 13.55 -23.15
N GLN A 17 -5.12 13.81 -23.90
CA GLN A 17 -4.89 13.34 -25.25
C GLN A 17 -3.68 12.41 -25.31
N ARG A 18 -3.68 11.37 -24.50
CA ARG A 18 -2.57 10.42 -24.38
C ARG A 18 -2.16 9.84 -25.75
N TYR A 19 -3.10 9.64 -26.65
CA TYR A 19 -2.82 9.18 -28.02
C TYR A 19 -1.97 10.15 -28.81
N VAL A 20 -2.14 11.47 -28.60
CA VAL A 20 -1.26 12.47 -29.23
C VAL A 20 0.10 12.52 -28.53
N ASP A 21 0.12 12.47 -27.19
CA ASP A 21 1.34 12.39 -26.39
C ASP A 21 2.22 11.20 -26.82
N LEU A 22 1.62 10.02 -26.99
CA LEU A 22 2.31 8.82 -27.49
C LEU A 22 2.83 8.96 -28.94
N MET A 23 2.17 9.77 -29.79
CA MET A 23 2.64 10.00 -31.15
C MET A 23 3.93 10.82 -31.20
N VAL A 24 4.07 11.79 -30.30
CA VAL A 24 5.10 12.84 -30.42
C VAL A 24 6.17 12.80 -29.33
N ASN A 25 5.91 12.15 -28.18
CA ASN A 25 6.83 12.08 -27.05
C ASN A 25 7.38 10.66 -26.88
N GLU A 26 8.66 10.44 -27.22
CA GLU A 26 9.30 9.11 -27.07
C GLU A 26 9.43 8.70 -25.60
N GLU A 27 9.68 9.63 -24.71
CA GLU A 27 9.75 9.39 -23.26
C GLU A 27 8.46 8.77 -22.71
N THR A 28 7.30 9.24 -23.17
CA THR A 28 6.00 8.66 -22.78
C THR A 28 5.88 7.21 -23.22
N ARG A 29 6.28 6.90 -24.45
CA ARG A 29 6.32 5.51 -24.94
C ARG A 29 7.30 4.65 -24.13
N HIS A 30 8.45 5.21 -23.78
CA HIS A 30 9.43 4.51 -22.93
C HIS A 30 8.84 4.16 -21.56
N THR A 31 8.22 5.11 -20.88
CA THR A 31 7.56 4.89 -19.58
C THR A 31 6.58 3.71 -19.61
N PHE A 32 5.71 3.63 -20.63
CA PHE A 32 4.74 2.53 -20.71
C PHE A 32 5.35 1.19 -21.14
N ARG A 33 6.47 1.19 -21.90
CA ARG A 33 7.25 -0.03 -22.14
C ARG A 33 7.90 -0.54 -20.85
N VAL A 34 8.49 0.36 -20.05
CA VAL A 34 9.07 0.02 -18.75
C VAL A 34 7.99 -0.53 -17.82
N ARG A 35 6.83 0.11 -17.74
CA ARG A 35 5.69 -0.41 -16.95
C ARG A 35 5.35 -1.86 -17.34
N SER A 36 5.28 -2.14 -18.62
CA SER A 36 5.00 -3.49 -19.13
C SER A 36 6.10 -4.49 -18.77
N GLN A 37 7.36 -4.08 -18.85
CA GLN A 37 8.51 -4.91 -18.45
C GLN A 37 8.52 -5.19 -16.97
N VAL A 38 8.26 -4.20 -16.12
CA VAL A 38 8.16 -4.34 -14.66
C VAL A 38 7.10 -5.38 -14.29
N ILE A 39 5.88 -5.25 -14.82
CA ILE A 39 4.79 -6.19 -14.54
C ILE A 39 5.15 -7.61 -15.02
N SER A 40 5.74 -7.74 -16.18
CA SER A 40 6.18 -9.05 -16.72
C SER A 40 7.27 -9.69 -15.87
N HIS A 41 8.21 -8.89 -15.36
CA HIS A 41 9.28 -9.38 -14.50
C HIS A 41 8.75 -9.82 -13.13
N ILE A 42 7.86 -9.04 -12.53
CA ILE A 42 7.20 -9.41 -11.25
C ILE A 42 6.49 -10.75 -11.39
N ARG A 43 5.73 -10.98 -12.47
CA ARG A 43 5.10 -12.29 -12.71
C ARG A 43 6.13 -13.41 -12.79
N LYS A 44 7.18 -13.23 -13.58
CA LYS A 44 8.26 -14.20 -13.71
C LYS A 44 8.91 -14.49 -12.36
N PHE A 45 9.27 -13.46 -11.62
CA PHE A 45 9.91 -13.54 -10.31
C PHE A 45 9.11 -14.36 -9.30
N LEU A 46 7.79 -14.16 -9.25
CA LEU A 46 6.89 -14.89 -8.35
C LEU A 46 6.61 -16.31 -8.82
N ILE A 47 6.37 -16.51 -10.13
CA ILE A 47 6.14 -17.86 -10.70
C ILE A 47 7.37 -18.76 -10.52
N GLU A 48 8.59 -18.23 -10.67
CA GLU A 48 9.83 -18.96 -10.43
C GLU A 48 10.05 -19.34 -8.94
N ARG A 49 9.24 -18.75 -8.04
CA ARG A 49 9.20 -19.06 -6.59
C ARG A 49 7.96 -19.82 -6.19
N ASP A 50 7.30 -20.49 -7.15
CA ASP A 50 6.12 -21.34 -6.98
C ASP A 50 4.84 -20.60 -6.53
N PHE A 51 4.73 -19.28 -6.77
CA PHE A 51 3.48 -18.57 -6.58
C PHE A 51 2.52 -18.80 -7.73
N LEU A 52 1.25 -19.04 -7.41
CA LEU A 52 0.16 -19.17 -8.37
C LEU A 52 -0.48 -17.80 -8.61
N GLU A 53 -0.52 -17.33 -9.87
CA GLU A 53 -1.31 -16.14 -10.25
C GLU A 53 -2.79 -16.50 -10.27
N VAL A 54 -3.59 -15.70 -9.56
CA VAL A 54 -5.04 -15.91 -9.44
C VAL A 54 -5.80 -14.62 -9.73
N GLU A 55 -7.09 -14.73 -9.97
CA GLU A 55 -8.04 -13.62 -10.09
C GLU A 55 -9.12 -13.78 -9.03
N THR A 56 -9.38 -12.73 -8.27
CA THR A 56 -10.45 -12.65 -7.28
C THR A 56 -11.46 -11.57 -7.65
N PRO A 57 -12.66 -11.55 -7.06
CA PRO A 57 -13.70 -10.61 -7.47
C PRO A 57 -13.31 -9.14 -7.34
N MET A 58 -13.52 -8.35 -8.40
CA MET A 58 -13.48 -6.89 -8.34
C MET A 58 -14.79 -6.29 -7.83
N LEU A 59 -15.93 -6.94 -8.11
CA LEU A 59 -17.23 -6.60 -7.53
C LEU A 59 -17.43 -7.45 -6.27
N GLN A 60 -17.60 -6.81 -5.13
CA GLN A 60 -17.71 -7.45 -3.83
C GLN A 60 -19.02 -7.05 -3.14
N THR A 61 -19.55 -7.95 -2.33
CA THR A 61 -20.72 -7.67 -1.49
C THR A 61 -20.35 -6.98 -0.20
N ILE A 62 -19.14 -7.21 0.30
CA ILE A 62 -18.56 -6.59 1.48
C ILE A 62 -17.16 -6.09 1.10
N PRO A 63 -16.89 -4.78 1.12
CA PRO A 63 -15.54 -4.27 0.89
C PRO A 63 -14.69 -4.50 2.13
N GLY A 64 -13.43 -4.90 1.95
CA GLY A 64 -12.51 -5.15 3.05
C GLY A 64 -11.05 -5.27 2.59
N GLY A 65 -10.15 -5.53 3.51
CA GLY A 65 -8.72 -5.69 3.23
C GLY A 65 -7.91 -4.39 3.24
N ALA A 66 -8.54 -3.24 3.44
CA ALA A 66 -7.88 -1.94 3.58
C ALA A 66 -8.80 -0.95 4.31
N ALA A 67 -8.24 0.13 4.83
CA ALA A 67 -9.00 1.29 5.30
C ALA A 67 -9.13 2.26 4.12
N ALA A 68 -10.30 2.31 3.49
CA ALA A 68 -10.58 3.19 2.35
C ALA A 68 -12.07 3.27 2.07
N LYS A 69 -12.51 4.38 1.48
CA LYS A 69 -13.90 4.55 1.06
C LYS A 69 -14.16 3.82 -0.27
N PRO A 70 -15.11 2.86 -0.36
CA PRO A 70 -15.40 2.14 -1.58
C PRO A 70 -16.25 2.96 -2.56
N PHE A 71 -16.18 2.61 -3.87
CA PHE A 71 -17.22 2.95 -4.82
C PHE A 71 -18.38 1.97 -4.69
N GLU A 72 -19.60 2.48 -4.67
CA GLU A 72 -20.82 1.71 -4.58
C GLU A 72 -21.50 1.58 -5.94
N THR A 73 -22.12 0.43 -6.21
CA THR A 73 -22.94 0.19 -7.38
C THR A 73 -24.12 -0.71 -7.03
N HIS A 74 -25.00 -0.97 -7.97
CA HIS A 74 -26.19 -1.81 -7.78
C HIS A 74 -26.28 -2.90 -8.84
N HIS A 75 -26.47 -4.15 -8.39
CA HIS A 75 -26.71 -5.28 -9.27
C HIS A 75 -28.21 -5.41 -9.56
N ASN A 76 -28.67 -4.95 -10.72
CA ASN A 76 -30.10 -4.83 -11.04
C ASN A 76 -30.86 -6.17 -10.97
N ALA A 77 -30.28 -7.25 -11.49
CA ALA A 77 -30.95 -8.54 -11.54
C ALA A 77 -31.11 -9.23 -10.17
N LEU A 78 -30.20 -8.93 -9.24
CA LEU A 78 -30.21 -9.47 -7.87
C LEU A 78 -30.78 -8.47 -6.87
N ASP A 79 -31.08 -7.25 -7.30
CA ASP A 79 -31.58 -6.14 -6.47
C ASP A 79 -30.73 -5.96 -5.20
N MET A 80 -29.42 -5.86 -5.37
CA MET A 80 -28.49 -5.75 -4.24
C MET A 80 -27.39 -4.72 -4.48
N ALA A 81 -26.96 -4.04 -3.40
CA ALA A 81 -25.81 -3.17 -3.41
C ALA A 81 -24.52 -4.00 -3.56
N MET A 82 -23.59 -3.50 -4.34
CA MET A 82 -22.25 -4.05 -4.50
C MET A 82 -21.21 -2.95 -4.47
N PHE A 83 -19.96 -3.35 -4.26
CA PHE A 83 -18.85 -2.42 -4.13
C PHE A 83 -17.73 -2.81 -5.09
N LEU A 84 -17.06 -1.81 -5.68
CA LEU A 84 -15.76 -2.03 -6.30
C LEU A 84 -14.73 -2.27 -5.19
N ARG A 85 -13.93 -3.32 -5.31
CA ARG A 85 -12.97 -3.73 -4.28
C ARG A 85 -11.97 -2.64 -3.94
N ILE A 86 -11.67 -2.49 -2.68
CA ILE A 86 -10.58 -1.63 -2.18
C ILE A 86 -9.26 -2.40 -2.07
N ALA A 87 -9.33 -3.74 -1.90
CA ALA A 87 -8.22 -4.69 -1.87
C ALA A 87 -8.73 -6.12 -2.15
N PRO A 88 -7.90 -7.03 -2.68
CA PRO A 88 -8.23 -8.45 -2.85
C PRO A 88 -7.91 -9.30 -1.60
N GLU A 89 -7.34 -8.75 -0.55
CA GLU A 89 -6.73 -9.40 0.60
C GLU A 89 -7.58 -10.52 1.19
N LEU A 90 -8.82 -10.24 1.59
CA LEU A 90 -9.66 -11.24 2.27
C LEU A 90 -10.03 -12.42 1.36
N TYR A 91 -10.07 -12.23 0.05
CA TYR A 91 -10.27 -13.33 -0.90
C TYR A 91 -9.00 -14.14 -1.11
N LEU A 92 -7.82 -13.49 -1.20
CA LEU A 92 -6.54 -14.18 -1.34
C LEU A 92 -6.23 -15.05 -0.11
N LYS A 93 -6.52 -14.54 1.10
CA LYS A 93 -6.40 -15.32 2.34
C LYS A 93 -7.33 -16.53 2.38
N ARG A 94 -8.56 -16.43 1.85
CA ARG A 94 -9.46 -17.59 1.70
C ARG A 94 -8.87 -18.67 0.79
N LEU A 95 -8.08 -18.30 -0.22
CA LEU A 95 -7.36 -19.25 -1.07
C LEU A 95 -6.23 -19.96 -0.30
N VAL A 96 -5.56 -19.25 0.61
CA VAL A 96 -4.56 -19.85 1.50
C VAL A 96 -5.23 -20.83 2.46
N VAL A 97 -6.37 -20.48 3.07
CA VAL A 97 -7.20 -21.42 3.86
C VAL A 97 -7.58 -22.64 3.01
N GLY A 98 -7.89 -22.45 1.73
CA GLY A 98 -8.22 -23.50 0.78
C GLY A 98 -7.06 -24.40 0.36
N GLY A 99 -5.82 -24.10 0.81
CA GLY A 99 -4.63 -24.93 0.59
C GLY A 99 -3.69 -24.44 -0.53
N PHE A 100 -3.92 -23.27 -1.11
CA PHE A 100 -2.93 -22.64 -1.99
C PHE A 100 -1.87 -21.93 -1.14
N GLU A 101 -0.71 -22.56 -0.98
CA GLU A 101 0.34 -22.09 -0.08
C GLU A 101 0.97 -20.76 -0.53
N LYS A 102 1.01 -20.48 -1.85
CA LYS A 102 1.58 -19.26 -2.42
C LYS A 102 0.70 -18.75 -3.55
N VAL A 103 0.12 -17.58 -3.37
CA VAL A 103 -0.77 -16.94 -4.35
C VAL A 103 -0.40 -15.49 -4.56
N PHE A 104 -0.63 -14.98 -5.76
CA PHE A 104 -0.54 -13.56 -6.05
C PHE A 104 -1.59 -13.10 -7.06
N GLU A 105 -1.90 -11.83 -7.03
CA GLU A 105 -2.76 -11.15 -8.00
C GLU A 105 -2.15 -9.79 -8.34
N ILE A 106 -2.07 -9.47 -9.65
CA ILE A 106 -1.75 -8.13 -10.14
C ILE A 106 -3.01 -7.61 -10.82
N ASN A 107 -3.69 -6.66 -10.17
CA ASN A 107 -4.96 -6.17 -10.68
C ASN A 107 -5.31 -4.78 -10.14
N ARG A 108 -6.50 -4.28 -10.51
CA ARG A 108 -7.01 -2.98 -10.12
C ARG A 108 -7.69 -3.01 -8.77
N ASN A 109 -7.42 -1.97 -7.97
CA ASN A 109 -8.17 -1.60 -6.79
C ASN A 109 -8.79 -0.21 -7.00
N PHE A 110 -9.84 0.08 -6.25
CA PHE A 110 -10.65 1.28 -6.41
C PHE A 110 -10.86 1.92 -5.04
N ARG A 111 -10.52 3.20 -4.91
CA ARG A 111 -10.73 3.97 -3.69
C ARG A 111 -11.41 5.29 -4.03
N ASN A 112 -12.56 5.53 -3.43
CA ASN A 112 -13.37 6.73 -3.68
C ASN A 112 -12.84 7.92 -2.88
N GLU A 113 -11.63 8.32 -3.22
CA GLU A 113 -10.86 9.37 -2.58
C GLU A 113 -10.46 10.46 -3.57
N GLY A 114 -9.76 11.49 -3.08
CA GLY A 114 -9.32 12.61 -3.90
C GLY A 114 -8.26 12.23 -4.96
N VAL A 115 -8.24 12.98 -6.06
CA VAL A 115 -7.24 12.86 -7.13
C VAL A 115 -6.07 13.80 -6.84
N SER A 116 -4.84 13.27 -6.85
CA SER A 116 -3.62 14.05 -6.63
C SER A 116 -2.48 13.58 -7.55
N THR A 117 -1.28 14.11 -7.36
CA THR A 117 -0.08 13.59 -8.03
C THR A 117 0.34 12.21 -7.53
N ARG A 118 -0.20 11.76 -6.38
CA ARG A 118 0.12 10.48 -5.73
C ARG A 118 -1.03 9.49 -5.76
N HIS A 119 -2.28 9.94 -6.02
CA HIS A 119 -3.49 9.13 -5.91
C HIS A 119 -4.34 9.24 -7.17
N ASN A 120 -4.77 8.08 -7.66
CA ASN A 120 -5.76 7.93 -8.70
C ASN A 120 -6.85 6.97 -8.17
N PRO A 121 -8.14 7.24 -8.37
CA PRO A 121 -9.22 6.42 -7.79
C PRO A 121 -9.18 4.95 -8.22
N GLU A 122 -8.58 4.66 -9.37
CA GLU A 122 -8.32 3.35 -9.91
C GLU A 122 -6.81 3.20 -10.11
N PHE A 123 -6.21 2.18 -9.49
CA PHE A 123 -4.76 1.96 -9.50
C PHE A 123 -4.42 0.47 -9.50
N THR A 124 -3.19 0.13 -9.86
CA THR A 124 -2.73 -1.25 -9.94
C THR A 124 -1.91 -1.61 -8.72
N MET A 125 -2.28 -2.71 -8.08
CA MET A 125 -1.55 -3.34 -6.98
C MET A 125 -1.09 -4.73 -7.38
N LEU A 126 0.08 -5.11 -6.87
CA LEU A 126 0.43 -6.50 -6.63
C LEU A 126 0.03 -6.82 -5.19
N GLU A 127 -0.68 -7.93 -4.96
CA GLU A 127 -0.77 -8.55 -3.63
C GLU A 127 -0.35 -10.02 -3.73
N PHE A 128 0.43 -10.49 -2.76
CA PHE A 128 0.85 -11.88 -2.66
C PHE A 128 0.82 -12.36 -1.22
N TYR A 129 0.58 -13.65 -1.05
CA TYR A 129 0.46 -14.32 0.25
C TYR A 129 1.24 -15.64 0.20
N GLN A 130 2.04 -15.87 1.24
CA GLN A 130 2.85 -17.06 1.37
C GLN A 130 2.62 -17.72 2.73
N ALA A 131 2.13 -18.96 2.73
CA ALA A 131 2.03 -19.79 3.92
C ALA A 131 3.44 -20.17 4.42
N TYR A 132 3.56 -20.31 5.74
CA TYR A 132 4.80 -20.68 6.45
C TYR A 132 5.95 -19.67 6.27
N ALA A 133 5.58 -18.40 6.06
CA ALA A 133 6.46 -17.25 6.03
C ALA A 133 6.01 -16.21 7.05
N ASP A 134 6.90 -15.28 7.37
CA ASP A 134 6.61 -14.11 8.20
C ASP A 134 6.93 -12.79 7.46
N TYR A 135 6.70 -11.67 8.13
CA TYR A 135 6.90 -10.35 7.54
C TYR A 135 8.38 -10.03 7.25
N GLU A 136 9.33 -10.71 7.91
CA GLU A 136 10.76 -10.55 7.64
C GLU A 136 11.15 -11.23 6.33
N ASP A 137 10.56 -12.40 6.03
CA ASP A 137 10.70 -13.07 4.73
C ASP A 137 10.21 -12.16 3.60
N ASN A 138 9.10 -11.44 3.81
CA ASN A 138 8.59 -10.49 2.83
C ASN A 138 9.52 -9.28 2.65
N MET A 139 10.16 -8.76 3.72
CA MET A 139 11.18 -7.70 3.57
C MET A 139 12.33 -8.15 2.67
N ASP A 140 12.84 -9.36 2.87
CA ASP A 140 13.94 -9.91 2.08
C ASP A 140 13.53 -10.13 0.62
N LEU A 141 12.34 -10.69 0.39
CA LEU A 141 11.78 -10.91 -0.96
C LEU A 141 11.59 -9.59 -1.72
N THR A 142 11.05 -8.57 -1.05
CA THR A 142 10.82 -7.25 -1.63
C THR A 142 12.11 -6.55 -1.99
N GLU A 143 13.11 -6.63 -1.11
CA GLU A 143 14.43 -6.06 -1.35
C GLU A 143 15.12 -6.71 -2.57
N GLU A 144 15.03 -8.04 -2.70
CA GLU A 144 15.52 -8.78 -3.87
C GLU A 144 14.80 -8.36 -5.15
N LEU A 145 13.46 -8.34 -5.13
CA LEU A 145 12.64 -7.92 -6.27
C LEU A 145 12.99 -6.51 -6.75
N PHE A 146 13.14 -5.56 -5.83
CA PHE A 146 13.42 -4.17 -6.18
C PHE A 146 14.82 -3.99 -6.78
N ARG A 147 15.81 -4.73 -6.29
CA ARG A 147 17.16 -4.78 -6.90
C ARG A 147 17.12 -5.33 -8.33
N GLU A 148 16.41 -6.44 -8.54
CA GLU A 148 16.28 -7.03 -9.87
C GLU A 148 15.57 -6.11 -10.84
N LEU A 149 14.50 -5.43 -10.42
CA LEU A 149 13.76 -4.48 -11.24
C LEU A 149 14.59 -3.25 -11.61
N ALA A 150 15.36 -2.70 -10.68
CA ALA A 150 16.25 -1.59 -10.95
C ALA A 150 17.34 -2.01 -11.96
N GLN A 151 17.96 -3.17 -11.77
CA GLN A 151 18.94 -3.71 -12.68
C GLN A 151 18.35 -3.97 -14.09
N LEU A 152 17.14 -4.50 -14.18
CA LEU A 152 16.43 -4.76 -15.43
C LEU A 152 16.15 -3.48 -16.22
N VAL A 153 15.65 -2.45 -15.52
CA VAL A 153 15.15 -1.22 -16.16
C VAL A 153 16.28 -0.22 -16.41
N LEU A 154 17.16 -0.06 -15.44
CA LEU A 154 18.20 1.00 -15.44
C LEU A 154 19.61 0.47 -15.74
N GLY A 155 19.83 -0.85 -15.69
CA GLY A 155 21.17 -1.44 -15.73
C GLY A 155 22.02 -1.12 -14.50
N SER A 156 21.42 -0.65 -13.43
CA SER A 156 22.02 -0.23 -12.17
C SER A 156 21.04 -0.43 -11.02
N THR A 157 21.56 -0.59 -9.81
CA THR A 157 20.77 -0.56 -8.56
C THR A 157 20.65 0.86 -7.98
N ASP A 158 21.34 1.84 -8.57
CA ASP A 158 21.14 3.25 -8.28
C ASP A 158 19.98 3.78 -9.11
N VAL A 159 18.94 4.26 -8.45
CA VAL A 159 17.69 4.71 -9.06
C VAL A 159 17.62 6.24 -8.99
N PRO A 160 17.90 6.96 -10.08
CA PRO A 160 17.79 8.41 -10.13
C PRO A 160 16.31 8.84 -10.10
N TYR A 161 15.99 9.80 -9.22
CA TYR A 161 14.65 10.35 -9.12
C TYR A 161 14.69 11.84 -8.75
N GLY A 162 14.34 12.69 -9.70
CA GLY A 162 14.50 14.14 -9.57
C GLY A 162 15.97 14.52 -9.38
N ASP A 163 16.26 15.17 -8.29
CA ASP A 163 17.62 15.55 -7.83
C ASP A 163 18.26 14.53 -6.88
N LYS A 164 17.61 13.40 -6.64
CA LYS A 164 18.02 12.36 -5.69
C LYS A 164 18.42 11.08 -6.39
N VAL A 165 19.13 10.22 -5.68
CA VAL A 165 19.44 8.85 -6.07
C VAL A 165 19.06 7.91 -4.94
N PHE A 166 18.26 6.89 -5.22
CA PHE A 166 17.93 5.84 -4.26
C PHE A 166 18.80 4.62 -4.50
N HIS A 167 19.43 4.09 -3.45
CA HIS A 167 20.41 3.01 -3.52
C HIS A 167 19.77 1.66 -3.19
N PHE A 168 19.25 0.96 -4.22
CA PHE A 168 18.62 -0.36 -4.02
C PHE A 168 19.65 -1.50 -3.87
N GLY A 169 20.92 -1.23 -4.18
CA GLY A 169 22.01 -2.19 -3.99
C GLY A 169 22.45 -2.36 -2.55
N GLU A 170 22.14 -1.38 -1.69
CA GLU A 170 22.42 -1.43 -0.26
C GLU A 170 21.27 -2.10 0.52
N PRO A 171 21.53 -2.67 1.71
CA PRO A 171 20.45 -3.15 2.57
C PRO A 171 19.47 -2.02 2.92
N PHE A 172 18.16 -2.28 2.79
CA PHE A 172 17.15 -1.33 3.18
C PHE A 172 17.12 -1.18 4.70
N VAL A 173 16.99 0.05 5.18
CA VAL A 173 16.97 0.33 6.61
C VAL A 173 15.72 -0.27 7.25
N ARG A 174 15.87 -0.98 8.37
CA ARG A 174 14.75 -1.50 9.17
C ARG A 174 14.68 -0.74 10.49
N LEU A 175 13.54 -0.12 10.78
CA LEU A 175 13.36 0.76 11.93
C LEU A 175 11.90 0.73 12.39
N SER A 176 11.66 0.64 13.70
CA SER A 176 10.29 0.68 14.22
C SER A 176 9.66 2.07 14.08
N VAL A 177 8.33 2.14 14.07
CA VAL A 177 7.59 3.42 14.14
C VAL A 177 8.12 4.25 15.32
N PHE A 178 8.20 3.63 16.49
CA PHE A 178 8.64 4.30 17.72
C PHE A 178 10.07 4.85 17.64
N ASP A 179 11.02 4.00 17.21
CA ASP A 179 12.43 4.41 17.10
C ASP A 179 12.65 5.42 15.98
N SER A 180 11.85 5.35 14.90
CA SER A 180 11.90 6.33 13.82
C SER A 180 11.52 7.73 14.29
N ILE A 181 10.49 7.85 15.13
CA ILE A 181 10.08 9.14 15.70
C ILE A 181 11.24 9.72 16.52
N LEU A 182 11.83 8.94 17.41
CA LEU A 182 12.95 9.40 18.26
C LEU A 182 14.20 9.73 17.46
N LYS A 183 14.52 8.93 16.43
CA LYS A 183 15.69 9.14 15.57
C LYS A 183 15.62 10.45 14.80
N TYR A 184 14.46 10.76 14.23
CA TYR A 184 14.27 11.92 13.37
C TYR A 184 13.82 13.19 14.12
N ASN A 185 13.51 13.08 15.42
CA ASN A 185 13.08 14.18 16.28
C ASN A 185 13.78 14.06 17.66
N PRO A 186 15.08 14.39 17.74
CA PRO A 186 15.90 14.16 18.93
C PRO A 186 15.47 14.98 20.16
N GLU A 187 14.58 15.95 19.98
CA GLU A 187 13.95 16.70 21.07
C GLU A 187 12.86 15.91 21.80
N LEU A 188 12.32 14.84 21.21
CA LEU A 188 11.32 13.98 21.81
C LEU A 188 11.97 12.84 22.60
N THR A 189 11.33 12.44 23.69
CA THR A 189 11.77 11.32 24.52
C THR A 189 10.81 10.14 24.47
N ALA A 190 11.30 8.93 24.81
CA ALA A 190 10.45 7.75 24.93
C ALA A 190 9.27 7.98 25.90
N ALA A 191 9.49 8.70 27.00
CA ALA A 191 8.45 9.02 27.97
C ALA A 191 7.36 9.95 27.41
N ASP A 192 7.68 10.79 26.43
CA ASP A 192 6.70 11.66 25.77
C ASP A 192 5.80 10.85 24.83
N LEU A 193 6.34 9.84 24.16
CA LEU A 193 5.61 8.96 23.26
C LEU A 193 4.81 7.86 23.97
N GLN A 194 5.10 7.57 25.23
CA GLN A 194 4.40 6.57 26.05
C GLN A 194 3.29 7.17 26.91
N ASP A 195 3.19 8.49 26.97
CA ASP A 195 2.14 9.21 27.68
C ASP A 195 1.09 9.70 26.67
N VAL A 196 -0.15 9.27 26.83
CA VAL A 196 -1.25 9.55 25.89
C VAL A 196 -1.55 11.05 25.76
N ASP A 197 -1.44 11.81 26.85
CA ASP A 197 -1.76 13.25 26.81
C ASP A 197 -0.62 14.05 26.17
N LYS A 198 0.62 13.67 26.42
CA LYS A 198 1.81 14.23 25.73
C LYS A 198 1.82 13.87 24.24
N ALA A 199 1.60 12.60 23.89
CA ALA A 199 1.52 12.16 22.50
C ALA A 199 0.42 12.91 21.74
N ARG A 200 -0.74 13.12 22.37
CA ARG A 200 -1.84 13.91 21.80
C ARG A 200 -1.44 15.38 21.58
N ALA A 201 -0.74 15.97 22.52
CA ALA A 201 -0.23 17.33 22.37
C ALA A 201 0.80 17.45 21.23
N ILE A 202 1.73 16.50 21.15
CA ILE A 202 2.74 16.43 20.07
C ILE A 202 2.07 16.25 18.71
N ALA A 203 1.13 15.32 18.57
CA ALA A 203 0.41 15.10 17.31
C ALA A 203 -0.31 16.37 16.84
N LYS A 204 -1.01 17.07 17.74
CA LYS A 204 -1.65 18.36 17.44
C LYS A 204 -0.65 19.44 17.02
N GLN A 205 0.48 19.54 17.71
CA GLN A 205 1.52 20.51 17.40
C GLN A 205 2.19 20.22 16.05
N ALA A 206 2.31 18.94 15.68
CA ALA A 206 2.83 18.48 14.40
C ALA A 206 1.89 18.79 13.23
N GLY A 207 0.61 19.06 13.50
CA GLY A 207 -0.39 19.37 12.47
C GLY A 207 -1.44 18.29 12.23
N ALA A 208 -1.38 17.19 12.96
CA ALA A 208 -2.33 16.09 12.82
C ALA A 208 -3.75 16.50 13.26
N LYS A 209 -4.74 15.98 12.54
CA LYS A 209 -6.15 16.17 12.88
C LYS A 209 -6.59 15.21 13.98
N VAL A 210 -6.39 15.61 15.23
CA VAL A 210 -6.72 14.82 16.42
C VAL A 210 -8.15 15.09 16.86
N LEU A 211 -9.00 14.07 16.95
CA LEU A 211 -10.41 14.16 17.34
C LEU A 211 -10.59 14.13 18.87
N GLY A 212 -9.64 13.55 19.61
CA GLY A 212 -9.59 13.55 21.08
C GLY A 212 -9.90 12.21 21.75
N HIS A 213 -10.28 11.19 20.99
CA HIS A 213 -10.58 9.84 21.49
C HIS A 213 -9.57 8.79 21.03
N GLU A 214 -8.54 9.20 20.28
CA GLU A 214 -7.51 8.30 19.77
C GLU A 214 -6.72 7.66 20.90
N GLY A 215 -6.46 6.36 20.76
CA GLY A 215 -5.54 5.61 21.61
C GLY A 215 -4.07 5.99 21.38
N LEU A 216 -3.20 5.53 22.27
CA LEU A 216 -1.79 5.86 22.24
C LEU A 216 -1.12 5.43 20.93
N GLY A 217 -1.42 4.21 20.45
CA GLY A 217 -0.86 3.69 19.20
C GLY A 217 -1.25 4.53 17.99
N LYS A 218 -2.52 4.92 17.87
CA LYS A 218 -2.98 5.80 16.79
C LYS A 218 -2.28 7.16 16.83
N LEU A 219 -2.09 7.73 18.02
CA LEU A 219 -1.35 9.00 18.18
C LEU A 219 0.12 8.88 17.77
N GLN A 220 0.78 7.76 18.08
CA GLN A 220 2.16 7.51 17.64
C GLN A 220 2.27 7.45 16.12
N VAL A 221 1.33 6.79 15.44
CA VAL A 221 1.31 6.75 13.96
C VAL A 221 1.05 8.15 13.39
N MET A 222 0.11 8.91 13.93
CA MET A 222 -0.13 10.31 13.50
C MET A 222 1.12 11.19 13.66
N ILE A 223 1.89 11.01 14.74
CA ILE A 223 3.18 11.71 14.94
C ILE A 223 4.20 11.26 13.87
N PHE A 224 4.27 9.96 13.58
CA PHE A 224 5.15 9.40 12.55
C PHE A 224 4.82 10.00 11.17
N GLU A 225 3.56 9.99 10.77
CA GLU A 225 3.10 10.51 9.49
C GLU A 225 3.49 11.99 9.30
N GLU A 226 3.30 12.81 10.31
CA GLU A 226 3.58 14.25 10.24
C GLU A 226 5.08 14.59 10.36
N LEU A 227 5.82 13.91 11.23
CA LEU A 227 7.19 14.31 11.59
C LEU A 227 8.30 13.45 10.96
N VAL A 228 7.99 12.26 10.44
CA VAL A 228 9.01 11.29 10.00
C VAL A 228 8.86 10.92 8.53
N GLU A 229 7.68 10.58 8.05
CA GLU A 229 7.45 10.00 6.73
C GLU A 229 8.18 10.77 5.61
N HIS A 230 8.05 12.09 5.58
CA HIS A 230 8.66 12.95 4.58
C HIS A 230 10.20 13.00 4.64
N LYS A 231 10.81 12.51 5.74
CA LYS A 231 12.28 12.43 5.95
C LYS A 231 12.89 11.10 5.49
N LEU A 232 12.04 10.09 5.18
CA LEU A 232 12.49 8.76 4.77
C LEU A 232 12.91 8.78 3.29
N GLU A 233 14.09 9.29 3.02
CA GLU A 233 14.58 9.47 1.66
C GLU A 233 15.01 8.16 1.02
N GLN A 234 15.98 7.45 1.63
CA GLN A 234 16.44 6.15 1.18
C GLN A 234 15.41 5.05 1.54
N PRO A 235 15.48 3.84 0.94
CA PRO A 235 14.56 2.77 1.27
C PRO A 235 14.55 2.42 2.76
N HIS A 236 13.39 2.53 3.41
CA HIS A 236 13.18 2.20 4.82
C HIS A 236 11.97 1.27 4.97
N PHE A 237 12.17 0.13 5.56
CA PHE A 237 11.11 -0.65 6.16
C PHE A 237 10.81 -0.10 7.54
N ILE A 238 9.64 0.50 7.71
CA ILE A 238 9.16 0.95 9.02
C ILE A 238 8.32 -0.17 9.60
N THR A 239 8.71 -0.68 10.76
CA THR A 239 8.17 -1.88 11.39
C THR A 239 7.41 -1.57 12.67
N GLU A 240 6.82 -2.59 13.29
CA GLU A 240 6.18 -2.51 14.62
C GLU A 240 5.06 -1.44 14.68
N TYR A 241 4.17 -1.48 13.68
CA TYR A 241 2.96 -0.64 13.73
C TYR A 241 2.08 -1.05 14.91
N PRO A 242 1.50 -0.07 15.65
CA PRO A 242 0.55 -0.37 16.71
C PRO A 242 -0.61 -1.24 16.24
N PHE A 243 -1.05 -2.18 17.10
CA PHE A 243 -2.15 -3.08 16.78
C PHE A 243 -3.48 -2.33 16.54
N GLU A 244 -3.67 -1.18 17.19
CA GLU A 244 -4.86 -0.33 17.03
C GLU A 244 -5.11 0.10 15.56
N VAL A 245 -4.05 0.26 14.79
CA VAL A 245 -4.11 0.69 13.38
C VAL A 245 -3.81 -0.45 12.39
N SER A 246 -3.77 -1.69 12.89
CA SER A 246 -3.38 -2.87 12.10
C SER A 246 -4.38 -4.03 12.27
N PRO A 247 -5.64 -3.87 11.84
CA PRO A 247 -6.74 -4.79 12.19
C PRO A 247 -6.60 -6.19 11.58
N LEU A 248 -5.74 -6.39 10.59
CA LEU A 248 -5.53 -7.66 9.90
C LEU A 248 -4.16 -8.30 10.17
N ALA A 249 -3.30 -7.60 10.92
CA ALA A 249 -1.95 -8.05 11.22
C ALA A 249 -1.87 -8.79 12.56
N ARG A 250 -1.00 -9.81 12.62
CA ARG A 250 -0.71 -10.55 13.84
C ARG A 250 0.00 -9.64 14.86
N ARG A 251 -0.37 -9.74 16.13
CA ARG A 251 0.36 -9.11 17.23
C ARG A 251 1.75 -9.71 17.37
N ASN A 252 2.73 -8.88 17.71
CA ASN A 252 4.07 -9.36 18.06
C ASN A 252 4.03 -10.11 19.38
N ASP A 253 4.67 -11.30 19.44
CA ASP A 253 4.65 -12.16 20.61
C ASP A 253 5.41 -11.55 21.82
N ALA A 254 6.45 -10.76 21.57
CA ALA A 254 7.26 -10.13 22.62
C ALA A 254 6.64 -8.80 23.09
N ASN A 255 5.94 -8.08 22.21
CA ASN A 255 5.29 -6.80 22.51
C ASN A 255 3.89 -6.76 21.89
N PRO A 256 2.84 -7.18 22.62
CA PRO A 256 1.48 -7.28 22.08
C PRO A 256 0.81 -5.93 21.76
N ASN A 257 1.47 -4.80 22.04
CA ASN A 257 0.98 -3.46 21.68
C ASN A 257 1.28 -3.10 20.22
N VAL A 258 2.17 -3.86 19.57
CA VAL A 258 2.54 -3.71 18.16
C VAL A 258 2.25 -4.98 17.38
N THR A 259 2.33 -4.87 16.06
CA THR A 259 2.13 -5.98 15.12
C THR A 259 3.40 -6.28 14.35
N ASP A 260 3.51 -7.51 13.84
CA ASP A 260 4.52 -7.95 12.89
C ASP A 260 4.19 -7.42 11.50
N ARG A 261 4.34 -6.11 11.31
CA ARG A 261 3.96 -5.34 10.11
C ARG A 261 5.09 -4.41 9.72
N PHE A 262 5.24 -4.20 8.42
CA PHE A 262 6.04 -3.10 7.90
C PHE A 262 5.31 -2.32 6.80
N GLU A 263 5.72 -1.09 6.62
CA GLU A 263 5.54 -0.32 5.39
C GLU A 263 6.89 0.05 4.82
N LEU A 264 7.04 -0.06 3.49
CA LEU A 264 8.25 0.35 2.79
C LEU A 264 8.09 1.78 2.29
N PHE A 265 8.97 2.66 2.73
CA PHE A 265 9.06 4.04 2.28
C PHE A 265 10.29 4.27 1.41
N ILE A 266 10.11 4.98 0.29
CA ILE A 266 11.18 5.45 -0.58
C ILE A 266 10.84 6.87 -1.04
N GLY A 267 11.74 7.81 -0.77
CA GLY A 267 11.53 9.22 -1.13
C GLY A 267 10.33 9.86 -0.42
N GLY A 268 10.08 9.48 0.84
CA GLY A 268 8.95 9.95 1.63
C GLY A 268 7.59 9.49 1.11
N ARG A 269 7.54 8.31 0.50
CA ARG A 269 6.30 7.72 -0.04
C ARG A 269 6.23 6.25 0.31
N GLU A 270 5.11 5.80 0.83
CA GLU A 270 4.78 4.39 0.98
C GLU A 270 4.71 3.72 -0.40
N ILE A 271 5.45 2.63 -0.56
CA ILE A 271 5.50 1.81 -1.79
C ILE A 271 4.89 0.44 -1.56
N ALA A 272 5.06 -0.13 -0.37
CA ALA A 272 4.53 -1.44 0.00
C ALA A 272 4.09 -1.46 1.46
N ASN A 273 3.16 -2.37 1.78
CA ASN A 273 2.68 -2.67 3.12
C ASN A 273 2.54 -4.19 3.26
N ALA A 274 3.08 -4.74 4.34
CA ALA A 274 3.08 -6.17 4.58
C ALA A 274 3.03 -6.51 6.07
N TYR A 275 2.54 -7.70 6.37
CA TYR A 275 2.53 -8.21 7.74
C TYR A 275 2.45 -9.74 7.80
N SER A 276 2.86 -10.29 8.96
CA SER A 276 2.43 -11.61 9.34
C SER A 276 0.93 -11.56 9.60
N GLU A 277 0.17 -12.44 8.95
CA GLU A 277 -1.29 -12.38 8.92
C GLU A 277 -1.89 -12.80 10.26
N LEU A 278 -2.92 -12.09 10.70
CA LEU A 278 -3.75 -12.52 11.80
C LEU A 278 -4.54 -13.76 11.36
N ASN A 279 -4.29 -14.91 12.00
CA ASN A 279 -4.95 -16.18 11.71
C ASN A 279 -5.80 -16.72 12.87
N ASP A 280 -5.93 -15.98 13.96
CA ASP A 280 -6.83 -16.27 15.06
C ASP A 280 -8.24 -15.70 14.76
N ALA A 281 -9.23 -16.59 14.60
CA ALA A 281 -10.59 -16.20 14.24
C ALA A 281 -11.28 -15.36 15.32
N GLU A 282 -11.01 -15.61 16.59
CA GLU A 282 -11.62 -14.87 17.72
C GLU A 282 -11.04 -13.44 17.78
N ASP A 283 -9.71 -13.29 17.75
CA ASP A 283 -9.06 -11.96 17.70
C ASP A 283 -9.49 -11.19 16.44
N GLN A 284 -9.59 -11.85 15.26
CA GLN A 284 -10.07 -11.19 14.05
C GLN A 284 -11.51 -10.69 14.18
N ALA A 285 -12.39 -11.48 14.78
CA ALA A 285 -13.78 -11.07 15.00
C ALA A 285 -13.85 -9.84 15.93
N GLU A 286 -13.06 -9.83 17.00
CA GLU A 286 -12.98 -8.69 17.93
C GLU A 286 -12.49 -7.42 17.22
N ARG A 287 -11.47 -7.53 16.37
CA ARG A 287 -10.95 -6.38 15.61
C ARG A 287 -11.94 -5.86 14.59
N PHE A 288 -12.67 -6.73 13.91
CA PHE A 288 -13.74 -6.28 13.01
C PHE A 288 -14.87 -5.57 13.78
N LEU A 289 -15.23 -6.04 14.98
CA LEU A 289 -16.22 -5.33 15.80
C LEU A 289 -15.73 -3.94 16.25
N ALA A 290 -14.44 -3.81 16.56
CA ALA A 290 -13.84 -2.51 16.85
C ALA A 290 -13.89 -1.56 15.62
N GLN A 291 -13.61 -2.07 14.44
CA GLN A 291 -13.71 -1.30 13.18
C GLN A 291 -15.16 -0.86 12.90
N VAL A 292 -16.14 -1.73 13.13
CA VAL A 292 -17.56 -1.36 12.99
C VAL A 292 -17.94 -0.24 13.97
N ALA A 293 -17.45 -0.29 15.20
CA ALA A 293 -17.68 0.78 16.19
C ALA A 293 -17.06 2.12 15.76
N GLU A 294 -15.86 2.12 15.16
CA GLU A 294 -15.25 3.31 14.58
C GLU A 294 -16.06 3.86 13.40
N LYS A 295 -16.58 2.97 12.55
CA LYS A 295 -17.47 3.33 11.44
C LYS A 295 -18.74 3.99 11.92
N ASP A 296 -19.39 3.43 12.96
CA ASP A 296 -20.59 4.00 13.56
C ASP A 296 -20.32 5.35 14.26
N ALA A 297 -19.07 5.58 14.67
CA ALA A 297 -18.61 6.86 15.20
C ALA A 297 -18.27 7.89 14.11
N GLY A 298 -18.36 7.54 12.81
CA GLY A 298 -18.19 8.43 11.66
C GLY A 298 -16.90 8.26 10.88
N ASP A 299 -16.16 7.18 11.08
CA ASP A 299 -15.01 6.83 10.25
C ASP A 299 -15.48 6.06 8.99
N ASP A 300 -15.68 6.77 7.89
CA ASP A 300 -16.14 6.20 6.62
C ASP A 300 -15.16 5.19 5.99
N GLU A 301 -13.89 5.19 6.42
CA GLU A 301 -12.82 4.32 5.92
C GLU A 301 -12.67 3.02 6.73
N ALA A 302 -13.27 2.95 7.93
CA ALA A 302 -13.23 1.78 8.78
C ALA A 302 -13.89 0.56 8.11
N MET A 303 -13.35 -0.63 8.41
CA MET A 303 -13.75 -1.89 7.77
C MET A 303 -15.14 -2.35 8.21
N HIS A 304 -15.78 -3.14 7.34
CA HIS A 304 -16.99 -3.88 7.65
C HIS A 304 -16.65 -5.22 8.32
N TYR A 305 -17.64 -5.77 9.05
CA TYR A 305 -17.54 -7.13 9.58
C TYR A 305 -17.80 -8.16 8.47
N ASP A 306 -16.79 -8.97 8.15
CA ASP A 306 -16.91 -10.07 7.19
C ASP A 306 -17.03 -11.41 7.93
N ALA A 307 -18.28 -11.86 8.15
CA ALA A 307 -18.58 -13.09 8.87
C ALA A 307 -18.09 -14.35 8.13
N ASP A 308 -18.04 -14.32 6.79
CA ASP A 308 -17.55 -15.43 5.99
C ASP A 308 -16.02 -15.55 6.08
N PHE A 309 -15.30 -14.43 6.15
CA PHE A 309 -13.86 -14.45 6.37
C PHE A 309 -13.51 -14.99 7.77
N VAL A 310 -14.22 -14.55 8.83
CA VAL A 310 -14.05 -15.10 10.19
C VAL A 310 -14.28 -16.62 10.18
N ARG A 311 -15.36 -17.08 9.54
CA ARG A 311 -15.62 -18.52 9.38
C ARG A 311 -14.51 -19.24 8.62
N ALA A 312 -13.92 -18.62 7.59
CA ALA A 312 -12.80 -19.21 6.89
C ALA A 312 -11.60 -19.40 7.83
N LEU A 313 -11.30 -18.44 8.69
CA LEU A 313 -10.25 -18.56 9.70
C LEU A 313 -10.52 -19.68 10.73
N GLU A 314 -11.78 -19.95 11.06
CA GLU A 314 -12.16 -21.09 11.93
C GLU A 314 -11.80 -22.46 11.36
N TYR A 315 -11.75 -22.60 10.02
CA TYR A 315 -11.23 -23.81 9.37
C TYR A 315 -9.71 -23.94 9.49
N GLY A 316 -9.01 -22.85 9.76
CA GLY A 316 -7.58 -22.78 9.97
C GLY A 316 -6.81 -22.21 8.78
N MET A 317 -6.15 -21.09 9.00
CA MET A 317 -5.15 -20.53 8.08
C MET A 317 -3.75 -20.81 8.67
N PRO A 318 -2.80 -21.42 7.94
CA PRO A 318 -1.44 -21.58 8.42
C PRO A 318 -0.81 -20.21 8.72
N PRO A 319 0.29 -20.15 9.51
CA PRO A 319 1.10 -18.94 9.60
C PRO A 319 1.42 -18.45 8.20
N THR A 320 1.10 -17.21 7.90
CA THR A 320 1.12 -16.65 6.53
C THR A 320 1.65 -15.23 6.58
N ALA A 321 2.46 -14.85 5.61
CA ALA A 321 2.82 -13.46 5.37
C ALA A 321 2.17 -12.97 4.08
N GLY A 322 1.61 -11.76 4.12
CA GLY A 322 1.02 -11.09 2.97
C GLY A 322 1.65 -9.73 2.73
N GLU A 323 1.64 -9.29 1.48
CA GLU A 323 2.19 -8.01 1.06
C GLU A 323 1.41 -7.40 -0.10
N GLY A 324 1.19 -6.09 -0.03
CA GLY A 324 0.71 -5.27 -1.12
C GLY A 324 1.78 -4.29 -1.61
N ILE A 325 2.06 -4.29 -2.92
CA ILE A 325 3.00 -3.36 -3.56
C ILE A 325 2.26 -2.50 -4.59
N GLY A 326 2.36 -1.17 -4.46
CA GLY A 326 1.80 -0.23 -5.40
C GLY A 326 2.58 -0.20 -6.72
N ILE A 327 2.07 -0.87 -7.76
CA ILE A 327 2.75 -0.96 -9.07
C ILE A 327 2.94 0.43 -9.70
N ASP A 328 1.93 1.29 -9.60
CA ASP A 328 2.04 2.64 -10.17
C ASP A 328 3.16 3.43 -9.50
N ARG A 329 3.25 3.40 -8.18
CA ARG A 329 4.31 4.08 -7.42
C ARG A 329 5.69 3.51 -7.71
N LEU A 330 5.82 2.18 -7.83
CA LEU A 330 7.07 1.53 -8.20
C LEU A 330 7.53 1.94 -9.60
N VAL A 331 6.63 1.98 -10.57
CA VAL A 331 6.94 2.43 -11.94
C VAL A 331 7.32 3.92 -11.95
N MET A 332 6.68 4.76 -11.14
CA MET A 332 7.09 6.17 -10.99
C MET A 332 8.56 6.29 -10.56
N LEU A 333 9.01 5.49 -9.59
CA LEU A 333 10.41 5.47 -9.15
C LEU A 333 11.35 5.07 -10.29
N LEU A 334 11.05 3.96 -10.96
CA LEU A 334 11.92 3.38 -12.01
C LEU A 334 11.94 4.19 -13.33
N THR A 335 10.98 5.10 -13.52
CA THR A 335 10.88 5.95 -14.73
C THR A 335 11.09 7.43 -14.43
N ASN A 336 11.52 7.76 -13.21
CA ASN A 336 11.70 9.17 -12.79
C ASN A 336 10.43 10.03 -13.06
N SER A 337 9.26 9.46 -12.80
CA SER A 337 7.97 10.12 -13.06
C SER A 337 7.45 10.79 -11.79
N PRO A 338 7.24 12.13 -11.78
CA PRO A 338 6.83 12.85 -10.58
C PRO A 338 5.36 12.67 -10.20
N SER A 339 4.52 12.23 -11.14
CA SER A 339 3.08 12.08 -10.94
C SER A 339 2.60 10.68 -11.35
N ILE A 340 1.65 10.14 -10.59
CA ILE A 340 0.98 8.87 -10.92
C ILE A 340 0.29 8.93 -12.30
N ARG A 341 -0.11 10.12 -12.75
CA ARG A 341 -0.71 10.35 -14.06
C ARG A 341 0.27 10.10 -15.22
N ASP A 342 1.58 10.18 -14.97
CA ASP A 342 2.59 9.90 -15.97
C ASP A 342 2.69 8.41 -16.31
N VAL A 343 2.34 7.55 -15.35
CA VAL A 343 2.48 6.08 -15.46
C VAL A 343 1.16 5.34 -15.65
N ILE A 344 0.04 6.06 -15.72
CA ILE A 344 -1.29 5.56 -16.07
C ILE A 344 -1.65 6.08 -17.45
N LEU A 345 -2.04 5.18 -18.38
CA LEU A 345 -2.35 5.56 -19.76
C LEU A 345 -3.48 6.60 -19.81
N PHE A 346 -4.57 6.35 -19.11
CA PHE A 346 -5.73 7.24 -19.06
C PHE A 346 -6.09 7.54 -17.60
N PRO A 347 -5.40 8.50 -16.96
CA PRO A 347 -5.67 8.87 -15.57
C PRO A 347 -7.01 9.59 -15.44
N HIS A 348 -7.62 9.50 -14.26
CA HIS A 348 -8.79 10.29 -13.95
C HIS A 348 -8.45 11.78 -13.89
N MET A 349 -9.22 12.59 -14.59
CA MET A 349 -9.04 14.02 -14.68
C MET A 349 -10.35 14.74 -14.29
N ARG A 350 -10.22 15.89 -13.66
CA ARG A 350 -11.40 16.74 -13.44
C ARG A 350 -12.01 17.14 -14.79
N PRO A 351 -13.35 17.29 -14.91
CA PRO A 351 -13.96 17.85 -16.11
C PRO A 351 -13.33 19.19 -16.47
N GLN A 352 -13.20 19.46 -17.77
CA GLN A 352 -12.86 20.81 -18.23
C GLN A 352 -14.07 21.70 -18.01
N ALA A 353 -13.86 22.89 -17.44
CA ALA A 353 -14.90 23.90 -17.22
C ALA A 353 -15.39 24.46 -18.56
#